data_32c83e2e3fd7a1238e5ba25cddb2c343
#
_entry.id   32c83e2e3fd7a1238e5ba25cddb2c343
#
_cell.length_a   1.000
_cell.length_b   1.000
_cell.length_c   1.000
_cell.angle_alpha   90.00
_cell.angle_beta   90.00
_cell.angle_gamma   90.00
#
_symmetry.space_group_name_H-M   'P 1'
#
loop_
_entity.id
_entity.type
_entity.pdbx_description
1 polymer ?
#
loop_
_entity_poly.entity_id
_entity_poly.type
_entity_poly.pdbx_seq_one_letter_code
_entity_poly.pdbx_strand_id
1 'polypeptide(L)'
;MGYAEKRGGYWRGRYKIEDGKYGTVADSAGVVVKFATKREAKQAADAEEVTVRRGQWRDPGLGQETFGEYASRWYAAQDLAASTMQNYRRHIEEHLLPDFDDKALAGILRTDVDAWEKKERASYAASSVKTWRSTLHLIFEDAIEEGLLTSNPAARRRGRGKRAGRSRDRGPEKVVTDALGILLTAERASLLSGRDDEFVATVLKGYTGKRWGEIVGLETEFVRPNAFRVEWQLYELDTGELVRCPPKDDSYRDIDSTDWLSALVFNHIARTKPTPCPCHGRTYVFRGQGAARTGGHQGARLVDVARRAGVSTGTVSNVLNHPDRVREDTRVRVELAIAELGFVRGGTTSEHAAHWRRNGFATWLFTPAVSGWYPKKAPQEARPVPILGEPWPGIPARGRGAAARAEACWLPIAKGLTPHGLRHTHRTMMEDLGTEKVLMDERMGHIDGSVSARYAHVTPGMRRRLMAGLTEQWEAALALRRALHPRSPVAALDRLLRTGG
;
A
#
# COMPACT_ATOMS: atom_id res chain seq x y z
N MET A 1 -31.40 2.69 47.63
CA MET A 1 -30.52 3.69 48.30
C MET A 1 -29.16 3.02 48.57
N GLY A 2 -28.10 3.72 48.24
CA GLY A 2 -26.75 3.30 48.55
C GLY A 2 -26.60 3.11 50.08
N TYR A 3 -25.74 2.17 50.47
CA TYR A 3 -25.46 1.94 51.90
C TYR A 3 -23.97 1.71 52.14
N ALA A 4 -23.54 1.92 53.35
CA ALA A 4 -22.18 1.69 53.77
C ALA A 4 -22.07 0.33 54.48
N GLU A 5 -21.11 -0.47 54.08
CA GLU A 5 -20.81 -1.78 54.68
C GLU A 5 -19.47 -1.70 55.39
N LYS A 6 -19.40 -2.17 56.62
CA LYS A 6 -18.16 -2.24 57.39
C LYS A 6 -17.38 -3.51 57.07
N ARG A 7 -16.08 -3.39 56.77
CA ARG A 7 -15.18 -4.49 56.51
C ARG A 7 -13.88 -4.29 57.32
N GLY A 8 -13.78 -5.00 58.42
CA GLY A 8 -12.64 -4.84 59.32
C GLY A 8 -12.43 -3.40 59.77
N GLY A 9 -11.31 -2.78 59.46
CA GLY A 9 -10.92 -1.42 59.86
C GLY A 9 -11.41 -0.30 58.91
N TYR A 10 -12.22 -0.58 57.88
CA TYR A 10 -12.64 0.43 56.91
C TYR A 10 -14.12 0.26 56.52
N TRP A 11 -14.69 1.24 55.82
CA TRP A 11 -16.01 1.22 55.23
C TRP A 11 -15.93 1.16 53.71
N ARG A 12 -16.86 0.43 53.05
CA ARG A 12 -17.05 0.47 51.61
C ARG A 12 -18.46 0.92 51.27
N GLY A 13 -18.64 1.68 50.20
CA GLY A 13 -19.95 2.07 49.66
C GLY A 13 -20.50 0.98 48.79
N ARG A 14 -21.77 0.63 48.99
CA ARG A 14 -22.53 -0.33 48.18
C ARG A 14 -23.73 0.37 47.58
N TYR A 15 -23.99 0.20 46.29
CA TYR A 15 -25.11 0.80 45.58
C TYR A 15 -25.82 -0.22 44.72
N LYS A 16 -27.13 0.00 44.48
CA LYS A 16 -27.95 -0.91 43.68
C LYS A 16 -27.78 -0.60 42.20
N ILE A 17 -27.48 -1.60 41.39
CA ILE A 17 -27.35 -1.50 39.93
C ILE A 17 -28.67 -1.93 39.28
N GLU A 18 -29.15 -3.13 39.60
CA GLU A 18 -30.41 -3.73 39.15
C GLU A 18 -31.03 -4.51 40.31
N ASP A 19 -32.24 -5.04 40.12
CA ASP A 19 -32.87 -5.87 41.14
C ASP A 19 -32.00 -7.11 41.43
N GLY A 20 -31.56 -7.21 42.69
CA GLY A 20 -30.68 -8.26 43.15
C GLY A 20 -29.17 -8.04 42.92
N LYS A 21 -28.75 -7.02 42.15
CA LYS A 21 -27.34 -6.73 41.90
C LYS A 21 -26.89 -5.45 42.60
N TYR A 22 -25.78 -5.53 43.31
CA TYR A 22 -25.15 -4.42 44.03
C TYR A 22 -23.70 -4.23 43.59
N GLY A 23 -23.36 -3.00 43.21
CA GLY A 23 -21.99 -2.56 42.98
C GLY A 23 -21.29 -2.14 44.28
N THR A 24 -19.98 -2.08 44.22
CA THR A 24 -19.14 -1.47 45.29
C THR A 24 -18.43 -0.27 44.67
N VAL A 25 -18.37 0.83 45.42
CA VAL A 25 -17.63 2.03 44.96
C VAL A 25 -16.17 1.67 44.72
N ALA A 26 -15.72 1.89 43.50
CA ALA A 26 -14.36 1.65 43.05
C ALA A 26 -13.76 2.92 42.44
N ASP A 27 -12.46 2.99 42.33
CA ASP A 27 -11.77 4.04 41.61
C ASP A 27 -11.79 3.79 40.09
N SER A 28 -11.16 4.67 39.34
CA SER A 28 -11.05 4.56 37.88
C SER A 28 -10.28 3.34 37.40
N ALA A 29 -9.54 2.67 38.27
CA ALA A 29 -8.83 1.42 38.00
C ALA A 29 -9.64 0.17 38.46
N GLY A 30 -10.90 0.35 38.87
CA GLY A 30 -11.74 -0.75 39.34
C GLY A 30 -11.40 -1.23 40.77
N VAL A 31 -10.48 -0.58 41.47
CA VAL A 31 -10.08 -0.96 42.82
C VAL A 31 -11.07 -0.41 43.82
N VAL A 32 -11.55 -1.28 44.72
CA VAL A 32 -12.51 -0.90 45.75
C VAL A 32 -11.97 0.22 46.65
N VAL A 33 -12.68 1.35 46.68
CA VAL A 33 -12.33 2.50 47.53
C VAL A 33 -12.63 2.18 48.99
N LYS A 34 -11.62 2.35 49.86
CA LYS A 34 -11.72 2.18 51.31
C LYS A 34 -11.94 3.53 51.97
N PHE A 35 -13.04 3.69 52.68
CA PHE A 35 -13.41 4.94 53.37
C PHE A 35 -13.14 4.82 54.86
N ALA A 36 -12.66 5.90 55.48
CA ALA A 36 -12.41 5.96 56.90
C ALA A 36 -13.74 6.02 57.71
N THR A 37 -14.79 6.66 57.16
CA THR A 37 -16.06 6.85 57.87
C THR A 37 -17.24 6.24 57.11
N LYS A 38 -18.27 5.85 57.88
CA LYS A 38 -19.55 5.37 57.35
C LYS A 38 -20.24 6.42 56.48
N ARG A 39 -20.09 7.69 56.86
CA ARG A 39 -20.71 8.81 56.16
C ARG A 39 -20.15 8.97 54.74
N GLU A 40 -18.83 8.96 54.62
CA GLU A 40 -18.12 9.07 53.32
C GLU A 40 -18.51 7.90 52.39
N ALA A 41 -18.46 6.66 52.88
CA ALA A 41 -18.81 5.48 52.12
C ALA A 41 -20.27 5.54 51.63
N LYS A 42 -21.21 6.00 52.48
CA LYS A 42 -22.60 6.18 52.10
C LYS A 42 -22.78 7.27 51.05
N GLN A 43 -22.15 8.41 51.23
CA GLN A 43 -22.24 9.52 50.27
C GLN A 43 -21.68 9.13 48.90
N ALA A 44 -20.58 8.41 48.83
CA ALA A 44 -20.03 7.87 47.59
C ALA A 44 -20.97 6.85 46.93
N ALA A 45 -21.59 5.96 47.72
CA ALA A 45 -22.55 4.99 47.21
C ALA A 45 -23.85 5.68 46.68
N ASP A 46 -24.32 6.71 47.35
CA ASP A 46 -25.49 7.46 46.88
C ASP A 46 -25.19 8.23 45.57
N ALA A 47 -23.98 8.74 45.41
CA ALA A 47 -23.51 9.37 44.16
C ALA A 47 -23.53 8.38 43.01
N GLU A 48 -22.98 7.18 43.20
CA GLU A 48 -23.00 6.12 42.18
C GLU A 48 -24.41 5.68 41.84
N GLU A 49 -25.32 5.59 42.82
CA GLU A 49 -26.70 5.21 42.56
C GLU A 49 -27.44 6.28 41.73
N VAL A 50 -27.07 7.55 41.85
CA VAL A 50 -27.58 8.62 40.98
C VAL A 50 -27.13 8.41 39.54
N THR A 51 -25.87 8.00 39.32
CA THR A 51 -25.36 7.68 37.96
C THR A 51 -26.09 6.49 37.35
N VAL A 52 -26.38 5.44 38.16
CA VAL A 52 -27.20 4.29 37.74
C VAL A 52 -28.60 4.74 37.30
N ARG A 53 -29.30 5.57 38.11
CA ARG A 53 -30.67 6.05 37.78
C ARG A 53 -30.68 6.93 36.54
N ARG A 54 -29.60 7.63 36.24
CA ARG A 54 -29.45 8.44 35.01
C ARG A 54 -29.07 7.64 33.78
N GLY A 55 -28.88 6.32 33.90
CA GLY A 55 -28.41 5.48 32.83
C GLY A 55 -26.95 5.76 32.42
N GLN A 56 -26.19 6.42 33.26
CA GLN A 56 -24.81 6.84 33.04
C GLN A 56 -23.80 5.94 33.77
N TRP A 57 -24.28 5.04 34.62
CA TRP A 57 -23.40 4.11 35.32
C TRP A 57 -22.84 3.05 34.40
N ARG A 58 -21.57 2.76 34.59
CA ARG A 58 -20.87 1.66 33.93
C ARG A 58 -20.13 0.84 34.96
N ASP A 59 -19.99 -0.45 34.66
CA ASP A 59 -19.22 -1.33 35.52
C ASP A 59 -17.74 -0.86 35.56
N PRO A 60 -17.20 -0.56 36.75
CA PRO A 60 -15.80 -0.19 36.90
C PRO A 60 -14.81 -1.30 36.48
N GLY A 61 -15.31 -2.54 36.34
CA GLY A 61 -14.54 -3.65 35.78
C GLY A 61 -14.46 -3.63 34.26
N LEU A 62 -15.29 -2.84 33.58
CA LEU A 62 -15.23 -2.71 32.14
C LEU A 62 -14.00 -1.90 31.70
N GLY A 63 -13.32 -2.36 30.65
CA GLY A 63 -12.13 -1.70 30.12
C GLY A 63 -10.84 -1.95 30.94
N GLN A 64 -10.85 -2.90 31.86
CA GLN A 64 -9.64 -3.37 32.55
C GLN A 64 -8.81 -4.32 31.69
N GLU A 65 -9.40 -4.88 30.65
CA GLU A 65 -8.69 -5.58 29.58
C GLU A 65 -7.57 -4.71 29.02
N THR A 66 -6.39 -5.28 28.74
CA THR A 66 -5.28 -4.51 28.18
C THR A 66 -5.57 -4.10 26.73
N PHE A 67 -4.94 -3.05 26.27
CA PHE A 67 -5.04 -2.64 24.87
C PHE A 67 -4.61 -3.76 23.92
N GLY A 68 -3.54 -4.51 24.27
CA GLY A 68 -3.05 -5.61 23.44
C GLY A 68 -4.04 -6.74 23.30
N GLU A 69 -4.67 -7.16 24.42
CA GLU A 69 -5.72 -8.19 24.41
C GLU A 69 -6.92 -7.74 23.58
N TYR A 70 -7.39 -6.51 23.79
CA TYR A 70 -8.50 -5.95 23.03
C TYR A 70 -8.17 -5.80 21.54
N ALA A 71 -7.04 -5.21 21.19
CA ALA A 71 -6.62 -5.01 19.79
C ALA A 71 -6.46 -6.33 19.04
N SER A 72 -5.98 -7.40 19.72
CA SER A 72 -5.89 -8.74 19.13
C SER A 72 -7.28 -9.33 18.84
N ARG A 73 -8.21 -9.22 19.79
CA ARG A 73 -9.60 -9.65 19.63
C ARG A 73 -10.32 -8.83 18.56
N TRP A 74 -10.16 -7.51 18.60
CA TRP A 74 -10.69 -6.60 17.59
C TRP A 74 -10.20 -6.94 16.19
N TYR A 75 -8.89 -7.16 16.01
CA TYR A 75 -8.31 -7.54 14.72
C TYR A 75 -8.85 -8.86 14.21
N ALA A 76 -8.99 -9.86 15.09
CA ALA A 76 -9.51 -11.18 14.72
C ALA A 76 -10.99 -11.16 14.30
N ALA A 77 -11.76 -10.18 14.79
CA ALA A 77 -13.16 -10.00 14.43
C ALA A 77 -13.38 -9.26 13.09
N GLN A 78 -12.33 -8.68 12.51
CA GLN A 78 -12.45 -7.96 11.24
C GLN A 78 -12.53 -8.92 10.06
N ASP A 79 -13.50 -8.69 9.17
CA ASP A 79 -13.63 -9.38 7.87
C ASP A 79 -13.47 -8.35 6.74
N LEU A 80 -12.22 -7.99 6.44
CA LEU A 80 -11.89 -6.95 5.48
C LEU A 80 -10.94 -7.49 4.41
N ALA A 81 -10.75 -6.70 3.35
CA ALA A 81 -9.80 -7.04 2.29
C ALA A 81 -8.41 -7.34 2.86
N ALA A 82 -7.74 -8.39 2.34
CA ALA A 82 -6.42 -8.85 2.81
C ALA A 82 -5.38 -7.73 2.94
N SER A 83 -5.42 -6.74 2.03
CA SER A 83 -4.57 -5.54 2.07
C SER A 83 -4.86 -4.63 3.26
N THR A 84 -6.12 -4.50 3.65
CA THR A 84 -6.54 -3.71 4.82
C THR A 84 -6.15 -4.44 6.10
N MET A 85 -6.42 -5.75 6.18
CA MET A 85 -6.02 -6.60 7.30
C MET A 85 -4.50 -6.54 7.52
N GLN A 86 -3.70 -6.65 6.46
CA GLN A 86 -2.26 -6.53 6.55
C GLN A 86 -1.82 -5.16 7.10
N ASN A 87 -2.43 -4.07 6.64
CA ASN A 87 -2.12 -2.74 7.13
C ASN A 87 -2.51 -2.57 8.60
N TYR A 88 -3.69 -3.04 9.00
CA TYR A 88 -4.11 -2.99 10.41
C TYR A 88 -3.15 -3.77 11.30
N ARG A 89 -2.75 -4.98 10.90
CA ARG A 89 -1.77 -5.76 11.64
C ARG A 89 -0.46 -4.98 11.84
N ARG A 90 0.09 -4.41 10.76
CA ARG A 90 1.32 -3.60 10.84
C ARG A 90 1.16 -2.37 11.72
N HIS A 91 0.04 -1.66 11.62
CA HIS A 91 -0.23 -0.50 12.47
C HIS A 91 -0.25 -0.91 13.95
N ILE A 92 -0.93 -2.02 14.26
CA ILE A 92 -1.04 -2.53 15.63
C ILE A 92 0.33 -3.00 16.13
N GLU A 93 0.94 -3.98 15.45
CA GLU A 93 2.16 -4.64 15.91
C GLU A 93 3.39 -3.70 15.93
N GLU A 94 3.56 -2.86 14.90
CA GLU A 94 4.76 -2.06 14.74
C GLU A 94 4.69 -0.69 15.42
N HIS A 95 3.48 -0.13 15.61
CA HIS A 95 3.31 1.26 16.03
C HIS A 95 2.41 1.49 17.25
N LEU A 96 1.46 0.59 17.56
CA LEU A 96 0.54 0.78 18.68
C LEU A 96 0.95 -0.06 19.90
N LEU A 97 1.16 -1.36 19.74
CA LEU A 97 1.54 -2.24 20.85
C LEU A 97 2.80 -1.79 21.60
N PRO A 98 3.86 -1.26 20.95
CA PRO A 98 5.04 -0.81 21.68
C PRO A 98 4.79 0.25 22.77
N ASP A 99 3.68 0.98 22.68
CA ASP A 99 3.35 2.06 23.64
C ASP A 99 2.11 1.78 24.49
N PHE A 100 1.21 0.88 24.03
CA PHE A 100 -0.11 0.68 24.65
C PHE A 100 -0.39 -0.75 25.12
N ASP A 101 0.39 -1.75 24.75
CA ASP A 101 0.12 -3.18 24.95
C ASP A 101 -0.41 -3.52 26.33
N ASP A 102 0.40 -3.21 27.37
CA ASP A 102 0.12 -3.54 28.78
C ASP A 102 -0.83 -2.56 29.48
N LYS A 103 -1.27 -1.50 28.81
CA LYS A 103 -2.14 -0.49 29.42
C LYS A 103 -3.60 -0.96 29.40
N ALA A 104 -4.28 -0.87 30.53
CA ALA A 104 -5.72 -1.07 30.55
C ALA A 104 -6.40 -0.06 29.60
N LEU A 105 -7.37 -0.53 28.79
CA LEU A 105 -8.10 0.29 27.83
C LEU A 105 -8.65 1.57 28.45
N ALA A 106 -9.30 1.45 29.61
CA ALA A 106 -9.85 2.58 30.36
C ALA A 106 -8.77 3.50 30.97
N GLY A 107 -7.54 3.03 31.08
CA GLY A 107 -6.40 3.78 31.59
C GLY A 107 -5.68 4.63 30.54
N ILE A 108 -5.94 4.42 29.24
CA ILE A 108 -5.30 5.19 28.19
C ILE A 108 -5.97 6.57 28.08
N LEU A 109 -5.18 7.59 28.37
CA LEU A 109 -5.62 8.98 28.32
C LEU A 109 -5.25 9.63 26.98
N ARG A 110 -5.92 10.73 26.67
CA ARG A 110 -5.57 11.56 25.50
C ARG A 110 -4.11 12.03 25.53
N THR A 111 -3.60 12.34 26.72
CA THR A 111 -2.19 12.73 26.89
C THR A 111 -1.21 11.64 26.46
N ASP A 112 -1.56 10.37 26.65
CA ASP A 112 -0.75 9.23 26.20
C ASP A 112 -0.75 9.16 24.68
N VAL A 113 -1.92 9.31 24.05
CA VAL A 113 -2.04 9.33 22.60
C VAL A 113 -1.30 10.51 21.97
N ASP A 114 -1.38 11.69 22.59
CA ASP A 114 -0.67 12.87 22.09
C ASP A 114 0.85 12.74 22.27
N ALA A 115 1.33 12.10 23.35
CA ALA A 115 2.74 11.79 23.58
C ALA A 115 3.27 10.76 22.57
N TRP A 116 2.51 9.68 22.35
CA TRP A 116 2.78 8.70 21.30
C TRP A 116 2.84 9.34 19.89
N GLU A 117 1.84 10.16 19.52
CA GLU A 117 1.85 10.84 18.21
C GLU A 117 3.09 11.73 18.05
N LYS A 118 3.53 12.42 19.11
CA LYS A 118 4.74 13.25 19.10
C LYS A 118 6.00 12.40 18.92
N LYS A 119 6.11 11.25 19.60
CA LYS A 119 7.20 10.29 19.50
C LYS A 119 7.31 9.74 18.09
N GLU A 120 6.21 9.24 17.53
CA GLU A 120 6.19 8.67 16.17
C GLU A 120 6.54 9.71 15.09
N ARG A 121 6.11 10.97 15.25
CA ARG A 121 6.45 12.06 14.33
C ARG A 121 7.93 12.45 14.33
N ALA A 122 8.70 12.07 15.32
CA ALA A 122 10.13 12.30 15.32
C ALA A 122 10.87 11.38 14.33
N SER A 123 10.30 10.20 14.03
CA SER A 123 10.93 9.18 13.18
C SER A 123 10.21 8.96 11.86
N TYR A 124 8.93 9.34 11.73
CA TYR A 124 8.10 9.01 10.59
C TYR A 124 7.36 10.23 10.01
N ALA A 125 6.98 10.13 8.74
CA ALA A 125 6.20 11.18 8.08
C ALA A 125 4.84 11.41 8.76
N ALA A 126 4.45 12.68 8.88
CA ALA A 126 3.20 13.07 9.54
C ALA A 126 1.95 12.41 8.94
N SER A 127 1.97 12.08 7.63
CA SER A 127 0.90 11.35 6.94
C SER A 127 0.78 9.91 7.42
N SER A 128 1.90 9.22 7.64
CA SER A 128 1.93 7.85 8.16
C SER A 128 1.38 7.80 9.59
N VAL A 129 1.91 8.66 10.47
CA VAL A 129 1.44 8.76 11.85
C VAL A 129 -0.06 9.10 11.93
N LYS A 130 -0.54 9.97 11.01
CA LYS A 130 -1.98 10.25 10.89
C LYS A 130 -2.79 9.00 10.58
N THR A 131 -2.28 8.12 9.72
CA THR A 131 -2.95 6.87 9.35
C THR A 131 -3.00 5.90 10.53
N TRP A 132 -1.89 5.73 11.25
CA TRP A 132 -1.84 4.88 12.45
C TRP A 132 -2.77 5.38 13.56
N ARG A 133 -2.81 6.71 13.78
CA ARG A 133 -3.77 7.31 14.71
C ARG A 133 -5.22 7.07 14.27
N SER A 134 -5.48 7.01 12.97
CA SER A 134 -6.84 6.68 12.48
C SER A 134 -7.21 5.23 12.79
N THR A 135 -6.28 4.28 12.70
CA THR A 135 -6.51 2.89 13.14
C THR A 135 -6.74 2.83 14.66
N LEU A 136 -5.92 3.52 15.45
CA LEU A 136 -6.11 3.61 16.90
C LEU A 136 -7.48 4.20 17.25
N HIS A 137 -7.91 5.21 16.50
CA HIS A 137 -9.22 5.83 16.67
C HIS A 137 -10.36 4.84 16.42
N LEU A 138 -10.28 4.03 15.37
CA LEU A 138 -11.27 2.99 15.06
C LEU A 138 -11.35 1.95 16.17
N ILE A 139 -10.22 1.45 16.65
CA ILE A 139 -10.17 0.49 17.75
C ILE A 139 -10.88 1.04 18.99
N PHE A 140 -10.67 2.31 19.34
CA PHE A 140 -11.36 2.92 20.49
C PHE A 140 -12.83 3.25 20.23
N GLU A 141 -13.25 3.56 18.99
CA GLU A 141 -14.68 3.73 18.66
C GLU A 141 -15.43 2.41 18.86
N ASP A 142 -14.89 1.31 18.36
CA ASP A 142 -15.49 -0.02 18.54
C ASP A 142 -15.54 -0.41 20.03
N ALA A 143 -14.50 -0.07 20.80
CA ALA A 143 -14.51 -0.25 22.27
C ALA A 143 -15.60 0.59 22.98
N ILE A 144 -15.96 1.75 22.44
CA ILE A 144 -17.08 2.54 22.94
C ILE A 144 -18.42 1.89 22.58
N GLU A 145 -18.55 1.39 21.34
CA GLU A 145 -19.75 0.68 20.91
C GLU A 145 -19.99 -0.60 21.72
N GLU A 146 -18.94 -1.31 22.10
CA GLU A 146 -18.99 -2.46 23.02
C GLU A 146 -19.25 -2.04 24.48
N GLY A 147 -19.25 -0.75 24.77
CA GLY A 147 -19.49 -0.23 26.12
C GLY A 147 -18.30 -0.26 27.07
N LEU A 148 -17.11 -0.62 26.59
CA LEU A 148 -15.87 -0.71 27.38
C LEU A 148 -15.30 0.68 27.73
N LEU A 149 -15.54 1.68 26.87
CA LEU A 149 -15.09 3.05 27.04
C LEU A 149 -16.25 4.05 26.98
N THR A 150 -16.07 5.22 27.57
CA THR A 150 -17.02 6.34 27.52
C THR A 150 -16.66 7.42 26.52
N SER A 151 -15.40 7.48 26.15
CA SER A 151 -14.88 8.49 25.20
C SER A 151 -13.63 7.98 24.52
N ASN A 152 -13.41 8.44 23.29
CA ASN A 152 -12.26 8.04 22.50
C ASN A 152 -11.03 8.92 22.82
N PRO A 153 -9.97 8.37 23.41
CA PRO A 153 -8.77 9.13 23.71
C PRO A 153 -8.01 9.55 22.43
N ALA A 154 -8.19 8.82 21.32
CA ALA A 154 -7.59 9.16 20.02
C ALA A 154 -8.43 10.17 19.22
N ALA A 155 -9.62 10.58 19.69
CA ALA A 155 -10.43 11.59 19.02
C ALA A 155 -9.68 12.92 18.89
N ARG A 156 -9.76 13.54 17.73
CA ARG A 156 -9.11 14.85 17.50
C ARG A 156 -9.94 15.96 18.14
N ARG A 157 -9.27 16.89 18.80
CA ARG A 157 -9.92 18.13 19.21
C ARG A 157 -10.42 18.87 17.98
N ARG A 158 -11.68 19.26 17.95
CA ARG A 158 -12.16 20.23 16.98
C ARG A 158 -11.36 21.51 17.18
N GLY A 159 -10.56 21.88 16.18
CA GLY A 159 -9.73 23.06 16.26
C GLY A 159 -10.61 24.31 16.43
N ARG A 160 -10.31 25.15 17.41
CA ARG A 160 -10.93 26.47 17.54
C ARG A 160 -10.31 27.39 16.47
N GLY A 161 -10.87 27.34 15.24
CA GLY A 161 -10.44 28.18 14.13
C GLY A 161 -9.15 27.71 13.42
N LYS A 162 -8.83 28.37 12.31
CA LYS A 162 -7.54 28.19 11.60
C LYS A 162 -6.45 28.86 12.42
N ARG A 163 -5.41 28.10 12.82
CA ARG A 163 -4.21 28.74 13.36
C ARG A 163 -3.58 29.61 12.26
N ALA A 164 -3.40 30.90 12.54
CA ALA A 164 -2.69 31.80 11.67
C ALA A 164 -1.28 31.23 11.33
N GLY A 165 -0.87 31.30 10.08
CA GLY A 165 0.45 30.83 9.64
C GLY A 165 0.57 29.35 9.28
N ARG A 166 -0.44 28.51 9.37
CA ARG A 166 -0.40 27.18 8.74
C ARG A 166 -0.74 27.32 7.26
N SER A 167 0.31 27.42 6.46
CA SER A 167 0.26 27.07 5.04
C SER A 167 -0.37 25.68 4.92
N ARG A 168 -1.25 25.48 3.94
CA ARG A 168 -1.59 24.13 3.50
C ARG A 168 -0.28 23.54 2.96
N ASP A 169 0.32 22.67 3.72
CA ASP A 169 1.50 21.95 3.27
C ASP A 169 1.06 21.14 2.04
N ARG A 170 1.33 21.72 0.88
CA ARG A 170 1.26 20.98 -0.38
C ARG A 170 2.41 19.99 -0.28
N GLY A 171 2.11 18.73 -0.10
CA GLY A 171 3.14 17.69 -0.15
C GLY A 171 4.06 17.88 -1.38
N PRO A 172 5.21 17.20 -1.43
CA PRO A 172 6.19 17.40 -2.51
C PRO A 172 5.50 17.28 -3.87
N GLU A 173 5.88 18.16 -4.77
CA GLU A 173 5.40 18.18 -6.14
C GLU A 173 5.59 16.80 -6.79
N LYS A 174 4.55 16.33 -7.49
CA LYS A 174 4.59 15.03 -8.15
C LYS A 174 5.39 15.16 -9.44
N VAL A 175 6.44 14.35 -9.55
CA VAL A 175 7.20 14.28 -10.78
C VAL A 175 6.34 13.61 -11.85
N VAL A 176 6.21 14.28 -12.99
CA VAL A 176 5.53 13.80 -14.20
C VAL A 176 6.52 13.87 -15.37
N THR A 177 6.13 13.31 -16.51
CA THR A 177 6.86 13.38 -17.76
C THR A 177 5.88 13.63 -18.91
N ASP A 178 6.35 13.61 -20.14
CA ASP A 178 5.54 13.74 -21.36
C ASP A 178 5.47 12.43 -22.15
N ALA A 179 4.86 12.47 -23.32
CA ALA A 179 4.73 11.32 -24.20
C ALA A 179 6.08 10.73 -24.64
N LEU A 180 7.06 11.59 -24.95
CA LEU A 180 8.42 11.14 -25.28
C LEU A 180 9.09 10.49 -24.07
N GLY A 181 8.98 11.07 -22.89
CA GLY A 181 9.53 10.51 -21.67
C GLY A 181 8.92 9.17 -21.28
N ILE A 182 7.61 8.96 -21.52
CA ILE A 182 6.99 7.63 -21.39
C ILE A 182 7.66 6.64 -22.34
N LEU A 183 7.80 7.00 -23.61
CA LEU A 183 8.38 6.15 -24.66
C LEU A 183 9.83 5.76 -24.34
N LEU A 184 10.67 6.72 -23.99
CA LEU A 184 12.07 6.50 -23.62
C LEU A 184 12.19 5.67 -22.33
N THR A 185 11.32 5.89 -21.35
CA THR A 185 11.28 5.10 -20.12
C THR A 185 10.91 3.65 -20.41
N ALA A 186 9.91 3.43 -21.27
CA ALA A 186 9.49 2.10 -21.70
C ALA A 186 10.61 1.36 -22.43
N GLU A 187 11.28 2.03 -23.35
CA GLU A 187 12.43 1.47 -24.08
C GLU A 187 13.56 1.06 -23.13
N ARG A 188 13.96 1.95 -22.21
CA ARG A 188 15.02 1.66 -21.25
C ARG A 188 14.67 0.53 -20.28
N ALA A 189 13.42 0.49 -19.78
CA ALA A 189 12.97 -0.60 -18.91
C ALA A 189 13.04 -1.96 -19.65
N SER A 190 12.69 -1.99 -20.93
CA SER A 190 12.82 -3.17 -21.79
C SER A 190 14.27 -3.55 -22.05
N LEU A 191 15.16 -2.59 -22.26
CA LEU A 191 16.59 -2.83 -22.39
C LEU A 191 17.18 -3.48 -21.12
N LEU A 192 16.79 -2.98 -19.95
CA LEU A 192 17.25 -3.51 -18.67
C LEU A 192 16.77 -4.93 -18.39
N SER A 193 15.56 -5.27 -18.82
CA SER A 193 15.00 -6.62 -18.65
C SER A 193 15.37 -7.58 -19.77
N GLY A 194 15.63 -7.07 -20.97
CA GLY A 194 15.81 -7.85 -22.20
C GLY A 194 14.48 -8.40 -22.75
N ARG A 195 13.34 -7.78 -22.41
CA ARG A 195 11.99 -8.25 -22.75
C ARG A 195 11.11 -7.08 -23.18
N ASP A 196 10.16 -7.36 -24.09
CA ASP A 196 9.19 -6.36 -24.55
C ASP A 196 8.00 -6.16 -23.60
N ASP A 197 7.85 -7.03 -22.59
CA ASP A 197 6.76 -6.91 -21.60
C ASP A 197 6.83 -5.55 -20.88
N GLU A 198 8.02 -5.14 -20.47
CA GLU A 198 8.26 -3.88 -19.77
C GLU A 198 7.98 -2.66 -20.66
N PHE A 199 8.27 -2.77 -21.96
CA PHE A 199 7.94 -1.73 -22.93
C PHE A 199 6.42 -1.55 -23.04
N VAL A 200 5.71 -2.63 -23.33
CA VAL A 200 4.25 -2.58 -23.55
C VAL A 200 3.52 -2.17 -22.27
N ALA A 201 3.91 -2.71 -21.11
CA ALA A 201 3.30 -2.37 -19.82
C ALA A 201 3.52 -0.89 -19.44
N THR A 202 4.71 -0.36 -19.68
CA THR A 202 5.03 1.05 -19.36
C THR A 202 4.26 2.00 -20.26
N VAL A 203 4.20 1.73 -21.56
CA VAL A 203 3.38 2.51 -22.51
C VAL A 203 1.90 2.42 -22.14
N LEU A 204 1.36 1.20 -21.93
CA LEU A 204 -0.02 1.02 -21.52
C LEU A 204 -0.35 1.79 -20.25
N LYS A 205 0.52 1.75 -19.24
CA LYS A 205 0.33 2.47 -17.98
C LYS A 205 0.34 3.99 -18.20
N GLY A 206 1.25 4.50 -19.02
CA GLY A 206 1.38 5.93 -19.32
C GLY A 206 0.15 6.48 -20.06
N TYR A 207 -0.45 5.70 -20.96
CA TYR A 207 -1.58 6.12 -21.79
C TYR A 207 -2.96 5.71 -21.26
N THR A 208 -3.02 4.95 -20.16
CA THR A 208 -4.30 4.55 -19.53
C THR A 208 -4.45 5.02 -18.08
N GLY A 209 -3.36 5.42 -17.45
CA GLY A 209 -3.36 5.78 -16.04
C GLY A 209 -3.71 4.62 -15.09
N LYS A 210 -3.72 3.37 -15.55
CA LYS A 210 -4.01 2.20 -14.69
C LYS A 210 -3.12 2.17 -13.46
N ARG A 211 -3.67 1.71 -12.31
CA ARG A 211 -2.88 1.45 -11.10
C ARG A 211 -1.92 0.28 -11.32
N TRP A 212 -0.87 0.18 -10.55
CA TRP A 212 0.12 -0.90 -10.67
C TRP A 212 -0.54 -2.29 -10.63
N GLY A 213 -1.37 -2.54 -9.62
CA GLY A 213 -2.10 -3.81 -9.50
C GLY A 213 -3.03 -4.11 -10.67
N GLU A 214 -3.61 -3.07 -11.29
CA GLU A 214 -4.47 -3.18 -12.49
C GLU A 214 -3.67 -3.48 -13.76
N ILE A 215 -2.37 -3.12 -13.81
CA ILE A 215 -1.48 -3.51 -14.92
C ILE A 215 -1.03 -4.96 -14.76
N VAL A 216 -0.54 -5.32 -13.57
CA VAL A 216 -0.05 -6.69 -13.29
C VAL A 216 -1.19 -7.70 -13.31
N GLY A 217 -2.39 -7.28 -12.90
CA GLY A 217 -3.61 -8.06 -12.88
C GLY A 217 -4.44 -8.01 -14.16
N LEU A 218 -3.93 -7.41 -15.24
CA LEU A 218 -4.68 -7.36 -16.50
C LEU A 218 -4.73 -8.75 -17.16
N GLU A 219 -5.89 -9.34 -17.15
CA GLU A 219 -6.16 -10.62 -17.81
C GLU A 219 -6.44 -10.41 -19.31
N THR A 220 -6.09 -11.38 -20.15
CA THR A 220 -6.23 -11.28 -21.60
C THR A 220 -7.70 -11.13 -22.04
N GLU A 221 -8.64 -11.70 -21.31
CA GLU A 221 -10.08 -11.62 -21.58
C GLU A 221 -10.65 -10.20 -21.41
N PHE A 222 -9.95 -9.33 -20.64
CA PHE A 222 -10.34 -7.94 -20.42
C PHE A 222 -9.65 -6.95 -21.36
N VAL A 223 -8.89 -7.44 -22.33
CA VAL A 223 -8.33 -6.65 -23.44
C VAL A 223 -9.33 -6.69 -24.60
N ARG A 224 -9.95 -5.54 -24.88
CA ARG A 224 -10.93 -5.36 -25.96
C ARG A 224 -10.34 -4.51 -27.07
N PRO A 225 -10.86 -4.57 -28.30
CA PRO A 225 -10.33 -3.81 -29.42
C PRO A 225 -10.21 -2.30 -29.16
N ASN A 226 -11.18 -1.72 -28.45
CA ASN A 226 -11.25 -0.27 -28.23
C ASN A 226 -11.22 0.11 -26.73
N ALA A 227 -10.99 -0.85 -25.83
CA ALA A 227 -10.99 -0.59 -24.39
C ALA A 227 -10.23 -1.65 -23.60
N PHE A 228 -9.75 -1.25 -22.43
CA PHE A 228 -9.20 -2.13 -21.42
C PHE A 228 -10.12 -2.13 -20.21
N ARG A 229 -10.78 -3.24 -19.93
CA ARG A 229 -11.62 -3.38 -18.74
C ARG A 229 -10.74 -3.47 -17.50
N VAL A 230 -11.08 -2.72 -16.48
CA VAL A 230 -10.54 -2.87 -15.11
C VAL A 230 -11.57 -3.65 -14.31
N GLU A 231 -11.32 -4.93 -14.14
CA GLU A 231 -12.18 -5.86 -13.41
C GLU A 231 -11.48 -6.39 -12.16
N TRP A 232 -10.18 -6.65 -12.26
CA TRP A 232 -9.36 -7.19 -11.20
C TRP A 232 -8.04 -6.45 -11.07
N GLN A 233 -7.44 -6.58 -9.90
CA GLN A 233 -6.07 -6.19 -9.65
C GLN A 233 -5.33 -7.31 -8.91
N LEU A 234 -4.01 -7.34 -9.03
CA LEU A 234 -3.16 -8.16 -8.18
C LEU A 234 -2.54 -7.28 -7.08
N TYR A 235 -2.78 -7.64 -5.84
CA TYR A 235 -2.20 -7.00 -4.67
C TYR A 235 -1.13 -7.90 -4.07
N GLU A 236 0.07 -7.35 -3.84
CA GLU A 236 1.19 -8.05 -3.25
C GLU A 236 1.17 -7.88 -1.73
N LEU A 237 0.96 -8.98 -1.00
CA LEU A 237 1.05 -9.02 0.45
C LEU A 237 2.52 -9.05 0.90
N ASP A 238 2.78 -8.69 2.17
CA ASP A 238 4.11 -8.75 2.78
C ASP A 238 4.69 -10.16 2.80
N THR A 239 3.82 -11.18 2.80
CA THR A 239 4.19 -12.59 2.63
C THR A 239 4.76 -12.91 1.25
N GLY A 240 4.63 -11.99 0.29
CA GLY A 240 4.95 -12.22 -1.11
C GLY A 240 3.84 -12.92 -1.90
N GLU A 241 2.72 -13.24 -1.28
CA GLU A 241 1.53 -13.71 -1.97
C GLU A 241 0.93 -12.60 -2.82
N LEU A 242 0.43 -12.96 -4.00
CA LEU A 242 -0.33 -12.06 -4.87
C LEU A 242 -1.80 -12.43 -4.79
N VAL A 243 -2.60 -11.54 -4.23
CA VAL A 243 -4.04 -11.74 -4.10
C VAL A 243 -4.74 -11.09 -5.28
N ARG A 244 -5.56 -11.89 -6.00
CA ARG A 244 -6.47 -11.38 -7.00
C ARG A 244 -7.69 -10.80 -6.29
N CYS A 245 -7.91 -9.51 -6.42
CA CYS A 245 -8.99 -8.81 -5.73
C CYS A 245 -9.66 -7.76 -6.62
N PRO A 246 -10.86 -7.29 -6.27
CA PRO A 246 -11.51 -6.16 -6.92
C PRO A 246 -10.61 -4.92 -7.01
N PRO A 247 -10.83 -4.03 -7.98
CA PRO A 247 -10.11 -2.77 -8.03
C PRO A 247 -10.44 -1.93 -6.78
N LYS A 248 -9.48 -1.11 -6.36
CA LYS A 248 -9.63 -0.27 -5.18
C LYS A 248 -10.88 0.60 -5.29
N ASP A 249 -11.67 0.68 -4.20
CA ASP A 249 -12.90 1.45 -4.08
C ASP A 249 -13.95 1.03 -5.15
N ASP A 250 -13.98 -0.26 -5.51
CA ASP A 250 -14.87 -0.85 -6.52
C ASP A 250 -14.88 -0.08 -7.86
N SER A 251 -13.72 0.50 -8.20
CA SER A 251 -13.56 1.35 -9.38
C SER A 251 -13.53 0.54 -10.69
N TYR A 252 -14.51 -0.34 -10.89
CA TYR A 252 -14.73 -1.08 -12.12
C TYR A 252 -14.98 -0.09 -13.27
N ARG A 253 -14.29 -0.27 -14.40
CA ARG A 253 -14.43 0.64 -15.53
C ARG A 253 -13.84 0.09 -16.81
N ASP A 254 -14.37 0.57 -17.92
CA ASP A 254 -13.75 0.43 -19.23
C ASP A 254 -12.90 1.70 -19.49
N ILE A 255 -11.65 1.51 -19.86
CA ILE A 255 -10.76 2.59 -20.26
C ILE A 255 -10.65 2.56 -21.77
N ASP A 256 -11.22 3.56 -22.45
CA ASP A 256 -11.13 3.67 -23.91
C ASP A 256 -9.67 3.61 -24.38
N SER A 257 -9.43 2.92 -25.46
CA SER A 257 -8.11 2.73 -26.05
C SER A 257 -8.05 3.28 -27.45
N THR A 258 -6.92 3.89 -27.78
CA THR A 258 -6.59 4.23 -29.17
C THR A 258 -6.28 2.96 -29.96
N ASP A 259 -6.47 3.00 -31.29
CA ASP A 259 -6.23 1.83 -32.14
C ASP A 259 -4.80 1.33 -32.07
N TRP A 260 -3.83 2.26 -32.06
CA TRP A 260 -2.41 1.90 -31.96
C TRP A 260 -2.05 1.22 -30.63
N LEU A 261 -2.65 1.65 -29.51
CA LEU A 261 -2.38 1.07 -28.20
C LEU A 261 -3.02 -0.32 -28.07
N SER A 262 -4.24 -0.48 -28.57
CA SER A 262 -4.88 -1.79 -28.67
C SER A 262 -4.06 -2.75 -29.54
N ALA A 263 -3.63 -2.30 -30.71
CA ALA A 263 -2.77 -3.10 -31.60
C ALA A 263 -1.45 -3.49 -30.94
N LEU A 264 -0.83 -2.57 -30.20
CA LEU A 264 0.43 -2.85 -29.44
C LEU A 264 0.22 -3.98 -28.43
N VAL A 265 -0.89 -3.95 -27.67
CA VAL A 265 -1.18 -4.97 -26.65
C VAL A 265 -1.59 -6.30 -27.30
N PHE A 266 -2.44 -6.30 -28.33
CA PHE A 266 -2.81 -7.52 -29.05
C PHE A 266 -1.61 -8.20 -29.72
N ASN A 267 -0.73 -7.44 -30.36
CA ASN A 267 0.51 -7.95 -30.94
C ASN A 267 1.43 -8.55 -29.87
N HIS A 268 1.46 -7.95 -28.68
CA HIS A 268 2.20 -8.49 -27.55
C HIS A 268 1.63 -9.84 -27.09
N ILE A 269 0.30 -9.94 -26.92
CA ILE A 269 -0.39 -11.19 -26.54
C ILE A 269 -0.16 -12.27 -27.59
N ALA A 270 -0.33 -11.94 -28.88
CA ALA A 270 -0.13 -12.89 -29.97
C ALA A 270 1.29 -13.46 -30.03
N ARG A 271 2.28 -12.64 -29.72
CA ARG A 271 3.70 -13.01 -29.72
C ARG A 271 4.10 -13.79 -28.47
N THR A 272 3.65 -13.38 -27.29
CA THR A 272 4.04 -13.99 -26.01
C THR A 272 3.24 -15.24 -25.68
N LYS A 273 2.04 -15.37 -26.26
CA LYS A 273 1.10 -16.50 -26.04
C LYS A 273 0.99 -16.85 -24.56
N PRO A 274 0.52 -15.92 -23.71
CA PRO A 274 0.49 -16.14 -22.30
C PRO A 274 -0.39 -17.36 -21.95
N THR A 275 0.04 -18.14 -20.96
CA THR A 275 -0.70 -19.30 -20.46
C THR A 275 -1.24 -19.02 -19.06
N PRO A 276 -2.26 -19.73 -18.57
CA PRO A 276 -2.76 -19.57 -17.21
C PRO A 276 -1.64 -19.66 -16.19
N CYS A 277 -1.67 -18.77 -15.19
CA CYS A 277 -0.71 -18.84 -14.10
C CYS A 277 -1.08 -19.95 -13.10
N PRO A 278 -0.11 -20.59 -12.45
CA PRO A 278 -0.39 -21.67 -11.50
C PRO A 278 -1.08 -21.17 -10.22
N CYS A 279 -0.91 -19.90 -9.85
CA CYS A 279 -1.46 -19.37 -8.60
C CYS A 279 -2.94 -18.97 -8.67
N HIS A 280 -3.44 -18.53 -9.83
CA HIS A 280 -4.83 -18.06 -9.96
C HIS A 280 -5.61 -18.79 -11.07
N GLY A 281 -4.94 -19.61 -11.89
CA GLY A 281 -5.55 -20.23 -13.07
C GLY A 281 -5.98 -19.25 -14.15
N ARG A 282 -5.50 -17.99 -14.11
CA ARG A 282 -5.86 -16.90 -15.03
C ARG A 282 -4.73 -16.55 -15.97
N THR A 283 -5.09 -16.10 -17.17
CA THR A 283 -4.13 -15.72 -18.22
C THR A 283 -3.91 -14.22 -18.18
N TYR A 284 -2.77 -13.79 -17.67
CA TYR A 284 -2.38 -12.38 -17.56
C TYR A 284 -1.59 -11.94 -18.80
N VAL A 285 -1.80 -10.68 -19.22
CA VAL A 285 -1.09 -10.09 -20.36
C VAL A 285 0.40 -10.00 -20.12
N PHE A 286 0.80 -9.65 -18.90
CA PHE A 286 2.19 -9.44 -18.55
C PHE A 286 2.69 -10.51 -17.57
N ARG A 287 3.95 -10.92 -17.75
CA ARG A 287 4.62 -11.88 -16.89
C ARG A 287 5.94 -11.35 -16.37
N GLY A 288 6.28 -11.71 -15.15
CA GLY A 288 7.59 -11.46 -14.57
C GLY A 288 8.67 -12.40 -15.11
N GLN A 289 9.93 -12.10 -14.84
CA GLN A 289 11.08 -12.89 -15.27
C GLN A 289 11.11 -14.33 -14.70
N GLY A 290 10.41 -14.58 -13.59
CA GLY A 290 10.34 -15.92 -12.98
C GLY A 290 9.55 -16.96 -13.77
N ALA A 291 8.75 -16.53 -14.76
CA ALA A 291 7.94 -17.44 -15.57
C ALA A 291 8.78 -18.41 -16.47
N ALA A 292 10.05 -18.08 -16.73
CA ALA A 292 10.92 -18.90 -17.56
C ALA A 292 11.71 -19.98 -16.79
N ARG A 293 11.58 -20.07 -15.48
CA ARG A 293 12.33 -21.00 -14.62
C ARG A 293 11.45 -22.05 -13.95
N THR A 294 10.44 -22.56 -14.65
CA THR A 294 9.64 -23.70 -14.19
C THR A 294 10.37 -25.02 -14.44
N GLY A 295 11.41 -25.26 -13.70
CA GLY A 295 12.19 -26.47 -13.70
C GLY A 295 12.82 -26.70 -12.34
N GLY A 296 12.12 -27.40 -11.45
CA GLY A 296 12.68 -28.10 -10.32
C GLY A 296 12.96 -27.31 -9.03
N HIS A 297 12.42 -27.84 -8.00
CA HIS A 297 12.61 -27.75 -6.54
C HIS A 297 11.63 -26.81 -5.83
N GLN A 298 10.66 -27.44 -5.19
CA GLN A 298 9.86 -26.89 -4.10
C GLN A 298 10.76 -26.74 -2.86
N GLY A 299 11.48 -25.64 -2.77
CA GLY A 299 12.23 -25.28 -1.58
C GLY A 299 11.39 -24.39 -0.64
N ALA A 300 11.66 -24.45 0.66
CA ALA A 300 11.04 -23.61 1.65
C ALA A 300 11.18 -22.11 1.29
N ARG A 301 10.15 -21.34 1.54
CA ARG A 301 10.09 -19.89 1.29
C ARG A 301 10.39 -19.11 2.56
N LEU A 302 10.76 -17.85 2.42
CA LEU A 302 11.00 -16.92 3.54
C LEU A 302 9.79 -16.85 4.50
N VAL A 303 8.57 -16.95 3.95
CA VAL A 303 7.33 -16.98 4.74
C VAL A 303 7.17 -18.28 5.53
N ASP A 304 7.65 -19.38 4.99
CA ASP A 304 7.58 -20.66 5.69
C ASP A 304 8.57 -20.69 6.86
N VAL A 305 9.75 -20.09 6.67
CA VAL A 305 10.73 -19.83 7.75
C VAL A 305 10.14 -18.92 8.82
N ALA A 306 9.50 -17.83 8.42
CA ALA A 306 8.86 -16.88 9.33
C ALA A 306 7.77 -17.54 10.18
N ARG A 307 6.90 -18.33 9.54
CA ARG A 307 5.86 -19.10 10.22
C ARG A 307 6.45 -20.13 11.18
N ARG A 308 7.49 -20.87 10.76
CA ARG A 308 8.14 -21.89 11.57
C ARG A 308 8.88 -21.32 12.77
N ALA A 309 9.51 -20.15 12.60
CA ALA A 309 10.22 -19.44 13.66
C ALA A 309 9.30 -18.59 14.55
N GLY A 310 8.02 -18.42 14.21
CA GLY A 310 7.09 -17.56 14.95
C GLY A 310 7.47 -16.07 14.91
N VAL A 311 7.93 -15.58 13.75
CA VAL A 311 8.37 -14.20 13.56
C VAL A 311 7.83 -13.60 12.24
N SER A 312 7.97 -12.29 12.04
CA SER A 312 7.64 -11.66 10.77
C SER A 312 8.64 -12.01 9.66
N THR A 313 8.22 -11.94 8.39
CA THR A 313 9.13 -12.10 7.24
C THR A 313 10.22 -11.02 7.22
N GLY A 314 9.91 -9.83 7.73
CA GLY A 314 10.88 -8.75 7.94
C GLY A 314 11.96 -9.13 8.93
N THR A 315 11.61 -9.84 10.02
CA THR A 315 12.57 -10.36 11.00
C THR A 315 13.49 -11.40 10.37
N VAL A 316 12.95 -12.35 9.58
CA VAL A 316 13.78 -13.32 8.85
C VAL A 316 14.71 -12.62 7.87
N SER A 317 14.20 -11.62 7.15
CA SER A 317 15.03 -10.78 6.26
C SER A 317 16.15 -10.06 7.00
N ASN A 318 15.86 -9.55 8.20
CA ASN A 318 16.86 -8.89 9.04
C ASN A 318 17.92 -9.90 9.55
N VAL A 319 17.53 -11.10 9.96
CA VAL A 319 18.50 -12.15 10.33
C VAL A 319 19.45 -12.47 9.15
N LEU A 320 18.91 -12.52 7.93
CA LEU A 320 19.68 -12.83 6.74
C LEU A 320 20.58 -11.68 6.23
N ASN A 321 20.21 -10.41 6.50
CA ASN A 321 20.90 -9.24 5.95
C ASN A 321 21.66 -8.43 7.03
N HIS A 322 21.18 -8.43 8.25
CA HIS A 322 21.66 -7.63 9.38
C HIS A 322 21.52 -8.40 10.69
N PRO A 323 22.16 -9.57 10.83
CA PRO A 323 22.01 -10.44 12.00
C PRO A 323 22.39 -9.75 13.31
N ASP A 324 23.28 -8.78 13.25
CA ASP A 324 23.71 -7.93 14.35
C ASP A 324 22.61 -7.01 14.92
N ARG A 325 21.53 -6.78 14.16
CA ARG A 325 20.37 -5.97 14.58
C ARG A 325 19.23 -6.79 15.16
N VAL A 326 19.36 -8.09 15.21
CA VAL A 326 18.31 -9.00 15.70
C VAL A 326 18.79 -9.64 17.01
N ARG A 327 17.90 -9.73 18.00
CA ARG A 327 18.21 -10.35 19.28
C ARG A 327 18.61 -11.81 19.07
N GLU A 328 19.57 -12.26 19.87
CA GLU A 328 20.20 -13.58 19.77
C GLU A 328 19.17 -14.72 19.79
N ASP A 329 18.21 -14.68 20.71
CA ASP A 329 17.15 -15.69 20.84
C ASP A 329 16.27 -15.80 19.57
N THR A 330 15.97 -14.66 18.96
CA THR A 330 15.21 -14.58 17.73
C THR A 330 16.03 -15.04 16.52
N ARG A 331 17.33 -14.71 16.50
CA ARG A 331 18.25 -15.15 15.45
C ARG A 331 18.36 -16.66 15.45
N VAL A 332 18.60 -17.29 16.62
CA VAL A 332 18.71 -18.74 16.78
C VAL A 332 17.43 -19.45 16.30
N ARG A 333 16.25 -18.96 16.67
CA ARG A 333 14.98 -19.56 16.21
C ARG A 333 14.83 -19.50 14.69
N VAL A 334 15.23 -18.40 14.07
CA VAL A 334 15.17 -18.24 12.61
C VAL A 334 16.18 -19.14 11.92
N GLU A 335 17.41 -19.23 12.43
CA GLU A 335 18.47 -20.09 11.88
C GLU A 335 18.10 -21.58 11.98
N LEU A 336 17.49 -22.00 13.10
CA LEU A 336 16.94 -23.36 13.27
C LEU A 336 15.84 -23.63 12.24
N ALA A 337 14.90 -22.70 12.08
CA ALA A 337 13.83 -22.86 11.09
C ALA A 337 14.37 -22.89 9.65
N ILE A 338 15.42 -22.13 9.33
CA ILE A 338 16.12 -22.19 8.04
C ILE A 338 16.72 -23.58 7.80
N ALA A 339 17.42 -24.15 8.81
CA ALA A 339 18.04 -25.46 8.73
C ALA A 339 17.00 -26.59 8.60
N GLU A 340 15.94 -26.57 9.42
CA GLU A 340 14.86 -27.57 9.38
C GLU A 340 14.10 -27.58 8.05
N LEU A 341 13.85 -26.42 7.47
CA LEU A 341 13.08 -26.30 6.23
C LEU A 341 13.97 -26.38 4.98
N GLY A 342 15.29 -26.48 5.13
CA GLY A 342 16.21 -26.46 4.01
C GLY A 342 16.13 -25.19 3.17
N PHE A 343 15.86 -24.05 3.81
CA PHE A 343 15.72 -22.78 3.11
C PHE A 343 17.04 -22.32 2.52
N VAL A 344 17.08 -22.13 1.19
CA VAL A 344 18.23 -21.59 0.49
C VAL A 344 17.92 -20.19 -0.01
N ARG A 345 18.73 -19.22 0.39
CA ARG A 345 18.60 -17.83 -0.04
C ARG A 345 18.70 -17.71 -1.56
N GLY A 346 17.64 -17.24 -2.20
CA GLY A 346 17.57 -17.11 -3.67
C GLY A 346 17.09 -18.35 -4.40
N GLY A 347 16.77 -19.44 -3.70
CA GLY A 347 16.23 -20.69 -4.24
C GLY A 347 14.71 -20.70 -4.20
N THR A 348 14.01 -19.83 -4.95
CA THR A 348 12.55 -19.82 -4.95
C THR A 348 11.96 -20.11 -6.31
N THR A 349 11.22 -21.20 -6.38
CA THR A 349 10.09 -21.34 -7.28
C THR A 349 8.81 -21.03 -6.51
N SER A 350 8.54 -19.75 -6.23
CA SER A 350 7.22 -19.36 -5.77
C SER A 350 6.22 -19.52 -6.92
N GLU A 351 5.04 -20.07 -6.68
CA GLU A 351 3.93 -20.10 -7.65
C GLU A 351 3.64 -18.71 -8.22
N HIS A 352 3.94 -17.66 -7.44
CA HIS A 352 3.82 -16.27 -7.84
C HIS A 352 5.07 -15.71 -8.56
N ALA A 353 6.11 -16.50 -8.83
CA ALA A 353 7.32 -16.05 -9.52
C ALA A 353 7.06 -15.57 -10.96
N ALA A 354 5.94 -16.02 -11.55
CA ALA A 354 5.48 -15.61 -12.87
C ALA A 354 5.04 -14.13 -12.97
N HIS A 355 4.93 -13.42 -11.87
CA HIS A 355 4.46 -12.04 -11.83
C HIS A 355 5.55 -11.06 -11.41
N TRP A 356 5.45 -9.81 -11.90
CA TRP A 356 6.30 -8.74 -11.40
C TRP A 356 6.01 -8.43 -9.95
N ARG A 357 7.09 -8.24 -9.21
CA ARG A 357 7.04 -7.68 -7.86
C ARG A 357 7.17 -6.17 -7.94
N ARG A 358 6.30 -5.45 -7.22
CA ARG A 358 6.27 -3.99 -7.24
C ARG A 358 7.63 -3.36 -6.94
N ASN A 359 8.26 -3.79 -5.85
CA ASN A 359 9.56 -3.27 -5.44
C ASN A 359 10.67 -3.67 -6.41
N GLY A 360 10.66 -4.91 -6.91
CA GLY A 360 11.64 -5.39 -7.89
C GLY A 360 11.56 -4.61 -9.20
N PHE A 361 10.35 -4.44 -9.73
CA PHE A 361 10.13 -3.65 -10.95
C PHE A 361 10.55 -2.19 -10.75
N ALA A 362 10.11 -1.55 -9.66
CA ALA A 362 10.43 -0.16 -9.38
C ALA A 362 11.94 0.05 -9.21
N THR A 363 12.62 -0.77 -8.42
CA THR A 363 14.03 -0.57 -8.04
C THR A 363 15.00 -0.95 -9.16
N TRP A 364 14.72 -2.04 -9.88
CA TRP A 364 15.70 -2.62 -10.80
C TRP A 364 15.43 -2.35 -12.28
N LEU A 365 14.26 -1.85 -12.64
CA LEU A 365 13.89 -1.53 -14.00
C LEU A 365 13.44 -0.07 -14.14
N PHE A 366 12.41 0.34 -13.41
CA PHE A 366 11.80 1.65 -13.63
C PHE A 366 12.67 2.81 -13.15
N THR A 367 13.15 2.76 -11.91
CA THR A 367 13.99 3.85 -11.35
C THR A 367 15.28 4.06 -12.16
N PRO A 368 16.05 3.02 -12.54
CA PRO A 368 17.18 3.20 -13.43
C PRO A 368 16.80 3.74 -14.80
N ALA A 369 15.69 3.30 -15.38
CA ALA A 369 15.20 3.79 -16.68
C ALA A 369 14.93 5.30 -16.66
N VAL A 370 14.30 5.83 -15.61
CA VAL A 370 13.94 7.26 -15.52
C VAL A 370 15.06 8.14 -15.00
N SER A 371 15.89 7.64 -14.09
CA SER A 371 16.98 8.41 -13.46
C SER A 371 18.31 8.29 -14.16
N GLY A 372 18.49 7.28 -14.99
CA GLY A 372 19.78 6.92 -15.59
C GLY A 372 20.77 6.24 -14.63
N TRP A 373 20.36 6.02 -13.37
CA TRP A 373 21.23 5.50 -12.32
C TRP A 373 20.56 4.41 -11.50
N TYR A 374 21.35 3.41 -11.13
CA TYR A 374 20.92 2.39 -10.17
C TYR A 374 20.94 2.91 -8.74
N PRO A 375 20.19 2.28 -7.81
CA PRO A 375 20.20 2.66 -6.40
C PRO A 375 21.59 2.48 -5.78
N LYS A 376 21.80 3.04 -4.59
CA LYS A 376 23.10 3.17 -3.86
C LYS A 376 24.02 1.94 -3.84
N LYS A 377 23.50 0.73 -4.10
CA LYS A 377 24.30 -0.50 -4.17
C LYS A 377 24.99 -0.72 -5.52
N ALA A 378 24.66 0.07 -6.54
CA ALA A 378 25.35 0.02 -7.84
C ALA A 378 26.66 0.81 -7.77
N PRO A 379 27.65 0.51 -8.63
CA PRO A 379 28.88 1.27 -8.71
C PRO A 379 28.59 2.75 -8.99
N GLN A 380 29.26 3.65 -8.28
CA GLN A 380 29.09 5.10 -8.47
C GLN A 380 29.66 5.61 -9.78
N GLU A 381 30.58 4.87 -10.39
CA GLU A 381 31.27 5.17 -11.65
C GLU A 381 30.49 4.73 -12.90
N ALA A 382 29.23 4.36 -12.74
CA ALA A 382 28.38 3.99 -13.86
C ALA A 382 28.32 5.12 -14.90
N ARG A 383 28.78 4.84 -16.11
CA ARG A 383 28.76 5.83 -17.20
C ARG A 383 27.35 5.99 -17.72
N PRO A 384 26.84 7.25 -17.84
CA PRO A 384 25.61 7.46 -18.57
C PRO A 384 25.84 7.07 -20.04
N VAL A 385 24.91 6.28 -20.60
CA VAL A 385 24.97 5.95 -22.03
C VAL A 385 24.32 7.08 -22.81
N PRO A 386 25.01 7.78 -23.71
CA PRO A 386 24.41 8.83 -24.53
C PRO A 386 23.32 8.23 -25.42
N ILE A 387 22.19 8.90 -25.50
CA ILE A 387 21.09 8.49 -26.39
C ILE A 387 21.42 8.86 -27.85
N LEU A 388 22.31 9.82 -28.05
CA LEU A 388 22.62 10.40 -29.35
C LEU A 388 23.94 9.89 -29.90
N GLY A 389 23.94 9.52 -31.19
CA GLY A 389 25.10 9.42 -32.04
C GLY A 389 25.83 8.08 -32.09
N GLU A 390 25.48 7.12 -31.26
CA GLU A 390 26.05 5.77 -31.36
C GLU A 390 24.95 4.72 -31.54
N PRO A 391 25.25 3.60 -32.22
CA PRO A 391 24.32 2.46 -32.22
C PRO A 391 24.00 2.12 -30.77
N TRP A 392 22.73 1.92 -30.49
CA TRP A 392 22.28 1.51 -29.17
C TRP A 392 23.16 0.42 -28.62
N PRO A 393 23.50 0.43 -27.33
CA PRO A 393 24.22 -0.68 -26.75
C PRO A 393 23.46 -1.95 -27.07
N GLY A 394 23.98 -2.76 -27.97
CA GLY A 394 23.26 -3.84 -28.63
C GLY A 394 22.85 -5.00 -27.72
N ILE A 395 23.29 -4.97 -26.45
CA ILE A 395 22.98 -6.01 -25.46
C ILE A 395 22.41 -5.33 -24.22
N PRO A 396 21.12 -5.55 -23.90
CA PRO A 396 20.55 -5.09 -22.65
C PRO A 396 21.36 -5.61 -21.47
N ALA A 397 21.62 -4.77 -20.48
CA ALA A 397 22.24 -5.22 -19.25
C ALA A 397 21.33 -6.25 -18.56
N ARG A 398 21.73 -7.51 -18.62
CA ARG A 398 20.99 -8.61 -18.00
C ARG A 398 21.62 -8.96 -16.66
N GLY A 399 20.77 -9.24 -15.69
CA GLY A 399 21.18 -9.74 -14.39
C GLY A 399 21.36 -8.65 -13.33
N ARG A 400 21.69 -9.11 -12.12
CA ARG A 400 21.81 -8.28 -10.92
C ARG A 400 23.24 -7.85 -10.61
N GLY A 401 24.19 -8.17 -11.48
CA GLY A 401 25.59 -7.81 -11.32
C GLY A 401 25.79 -6.30 -11.38
N ALA A 402 26.64 -5.77 -10.50
CA ALA A 402 26.89 -4.33 -10.41
C ALA A 402 27.52 -3.78 -11.72
N ALA A 403 28.44 -4.49 -12.32
CA ALA A 403 29.09 -4.11 -13.58
C ALA A 403 28.08 -4.04 -14.74
N ALA A 404 27.24 -5.08 -14.92
CA ALA A 404 26.22 -5.08 -15.97
C ALA A 404 25.17 -3.96 -15.80
N ARG A 405 24.86 -3.58 -14.56
CA ARG A 405 23.98 -2.44 -14.28
C ARG A 405 24.66 -1.10 -14.56
N ALA A 406 25.95 -0.99 -14.29
CA ALA A 406 26.70 0.23 -14.53
C ALA A 406 26.73 0.60 -16.02
N GLU A 407 26.87 -0.39 -16.91
CA GLU A 407 26.85 -0.19 -18.36
C GLU A 407 25.51 0.27 -18.92
N ALA A 408 24.41 0.05 -18.17
CA ALA A 408 23.07 0.44 -18.57
C ALA A 408 22.62 1.82 -18.04
N CYS A 409 23.51 2.61 -17.50
CA CYS A 409 23.16 3.95 -17.01
C CYS A 409 23.07 4.96 -18.16
N TRP A 410 22.06 5.83 -18.10
CA TRP A 410 21.75 6.87 -19.08
C TRP A 410 21.59 8.24 -18.41
N LEU A 411 21.54 9.28 -19.22
CA LEU A 411 21.10 10.59 -18.74
C LEU A 411 19.67 10.51 -18.20
N PRO A 412 19.34 11.25 -17.14
CA PRO A 412 17.99 11.27 -16.59
C PRO A 412 16.95 11.68 -17.63
N ILE A 413 15.80 11.02 -17.65
CA ILE A 413 14.59 11.44 -18.35
C ILE A 413 13.74 12.29 -17.41
N ALA A 414 13.38 11.71 -16.24
CA ALA A 414 12.54 12.35 -15.24
C ALA A 414 12.94 11.84 -13.85
N LYS A 415 14.01 12.40 -13.28
CA LYS A 415 14.53 11.98 -11.98
C LYS A 415 13.47 12.12 -10.90
N GLY A 416 13.19 11.02 -10.18
CA GLY A 416 12.17 10.98 -9.15
C GLY A 416 10.79 10.52 -9.63
N LEU A 417 10.59 10.32 -10.93
CA LEU A 417 9.38 9.69 -11.44
C LEU A 417 9.26 8.27 -10.89
N THR A 418 8.07 7.91 -10.46
CA THR A 418 7.76 6.56 -9.94
C THR A 418 6.81 5.82 -10.90
N PRO A 419 6.64 4.50 -10.79
CA PRO A 419 5.60 3.81 -11.55
C PRO A 419 4.20 4.40 -11.34
N HIS A 420 3.90 4.92 -10.14
CA HIS A 420 2.65 5.64 -9.89
C HIS A 420 2.65 7.05 -10.52
N GLY A 421 3.81 7.66 -10.66
CA GLY A 421 3.98 8.94 -11.35
C GLY A 421 3.50 8.92 -12.80
N LEU A 422 3.59 7.77 -13.50
CA LEU A 422 2.99 7.63 -14.84
C LEU A 422 1.47 7.82 -14.85
N ARG A 423 0.78 7.48 -13.76
CA ARG A 423 -0.65 7.77 -13.63
C ARG A 423 -0.90 9.28 -13.45
N HIS A 424 -0.02 9.98 -12.74
CA HIS A 424 -0.06 11.45 -12.69
C HIS A 424 0.25 12.06 -14.05
N THR A 425 1.27 11.53 -14.75
CA THR A 425 1.59 11.92 -16.14
C THR A 425 0.37 11.80 -17.05
N HIS A 426 -0.34 10.66 -17.02
CA HIS A 426 -1.56 10.49 -17.82
C HIS A 426 -2.61 11.55 -17.51
N ARG A 427 -2.79 11.87 -16.23
CA ARG A 427 -3.72 12.92 -15.83
C ARG A 427 -3.29 14.30 -16.39
N THR A 428 -2.01 14.65 -16.27
CA THR A 428 -1.48 15.89 -16.82
C THR A 428 -1.65 15.94 -18.35
N MET A 429 -1.36 14.84 -19.06
CA MET A 429 -1.58 14.74 -20.50
C MET A 429 -3.05 15.00 -20.89
N MET A 430 -4.00 14.50 -20.12
CA MET A 430 -5.44 14.77 -20.33
C MET A 430 -5.78 16.24 -20.02
N GLU A 431 -5.19 16.82 -18.98
CA GLU A 431 -5.35 18.25 -18.63
C GLU A 431 -4.81 19.14 -19.76
N ASP A 432 -3.63 18.84 -20.30
CA ASP A 432 -3.02 19.54 -21.43
C ASP A 432 -3.87 19.44 -22.72
N LEU A 433 -4.57 18.32 -22.90
CA LEU A 433 -5.52 18.14 -24.02
C LEU A 433 -6.90 18.78 -23.76
N GLY A 434 -7.08 19.50 -22.65
CA GLY A 434 -8.35 20.13 -22.30
C GLY A 434 -9.48 19.14 -22.02
N THR A 435 -9.15 17.93 -21.54
CA THR A 435 -10.14 16.91 -21.22
C THR A 435 -11.01 17.32 -20.04
N GLU A 436 -12.31 17.16 -20.19
CA GLU A 436 -13.27 17.49 -19.14
C GLU A 436 -13.08 16.60 -17.89
N LYS A 437 -13.19 17.21 -16.72
CA LYS A 437 -12.96 16.55 -15.41
C LYS A 437 -13.77 15.23 -15.27
N VAL A 438 -15.02 15.21 -15.74
CA VAL A 438 -15.89 14.02 -15.65
C VAL A 438 -15.30 12.83 -16.39
N LEU A 439 -14.73 13.03 -17.58
CA LEU A 439 -14.08 11.97 -18.35
C LEU A 439 -12.74 11.57 -17.70
N MET A 440 -11.98 12.53 -17.17
CA MET A 440 -10.76 12.23 -16.44
C MET A 440 -11.03 11.36 -15.21
N ASP A 441 -12.04 11.72 -14.41
CA ASP A 441 -12.40 10.99 -13.19
C ASP A 441 -12.90 9.58 -13.51
N GLU A 442 -13.78 9.43 -14.52
CA GLU A 442 -14.24 8.11 -15.00
C GLU A 442 -13.04 7.25 -15.42
N ARG A 443 -12.17 7.77 -16.28
CA ARG A 443 -11.02 7.04 -16.82
C ARG A 443 -10.02 6.66 -15.72
N MET A 444 -9.82 7.55 -14.74
CA MET A 444 -8.93 7.30 -13.60
C MET A 444 -9.58 6.42 -12.52
N GLY A 445 -10.89 6.20 -12.54
CA GLY A 445 -11.61 5.52 -11.49
C GLY A 445 -11.57 6.30 -10.17
N HIS A 446 -11.87 7.60 -10.27
CA HIS A 446 -12.08 8.48 -9.12
C HIS A 446 -13.57 8.70 -8.95
N ILE A 447 -14.08 8.52 -7.74
CA ILE A 447 -15.46 8.82 -7.41
C ILE A 447 -15.51 10.24 -6.88
N ASP A 448 -16.17 11.13 -7.63
CA ASP A 448 -16.49 12.48 -7.17
C ASP A 448 -17.89 12.45 -6.55
N GLY A 449 -17.97 12.52 -5.21
CA GLY A 449 -19.22 12.56 -4.47
C GLY A 449 -19.94 13.94 -4.48
N SER A 450 -19.45 14.91 -5.25
CA SER A 450 -20.03 16.25 -5.29
C SER A 450 -21.37 16.27 -6.01
N VAL A 451 -22.21 17.27 -5.66
CA VAL A 451 -23.49 17.49 -6.34
C VAL A 451 -23.28 17.77 -7.83
N SER A 452 -22.23 18.49 -8.20
CA SER A 452 -21.90 18.81 -9.60
C SER A 452 -21.61 17.55 -10.43
N ALA A 453 -20.97 16.52 -9.83
CA ALA A 453 -20.67 15.28 -10.52
C ALA A 453 -21.93 14.50 -10.91
N ARG A 454 -23.06 14.67 -10.21
CA ARG A 454 -24.33 14.00 -10.54
C ARG A 454 -24.96 14.50 -11.86
N TYR A 455 -24.61 15.71 -12.29
CA TYR A 455 -25.12 16.32 -13.52
C TYR A 455 -24.12 16.28 -14.68
N ALA A 456 -22.90 15.82 -14.43
CA ALA A 456 -21.87 15.75 -15.43
C ALA A 456 -21.88 14.37 -16.13
N HIS A 457 -22.02 14.36 -17.46
CA HIS A 457 -22.06 13.15 -18.25
C HIS A 457 -20.94 13.12 -19.30
N VAL A 458 -20.32 11.98 -19.45
CA VAL A 458 -19.32 11.75 -20.51
C VAL A 458 -20.03 11.53 -21.84
N THR A 459 -19.65 12.32 -22.84
CA THR A 459 -20.20 12.19 -24.19
C THR A 459 -19.27 11.44 -25.14
N PRO A 460 -19.80 10.83 -26.21
CA PRO A 460 -18.95 10.22 -27.25
C PRO A 460 -17.98 11.21 -27.90
N GLY A 461 -18.36 12.50 -27.98
CA GLY A 461 -17.51 13.55 -28.50
C GLY A 461 -16.27 13.80 -27.63
N MET A 462 -16.42 13.85 -26.29
CA MET A 462 -15.31 13.95 -25.36
C MET A 462 -14.33 12.81 -25.51
N ARG A 463 -14.84 11.56 -25.59
CA ARG A 463 -14.01 10.36 -25.79
C ARG A 463 -13.23 10.42 -27.10
N ARG A 464 -13.87 10.79 -28.20
CA ARG A 464 -13.19 10.91 -29.53
C ARG A 464 -12.08 11.95 -29.48
N ARG A 465 -12.33 13.15 -28.89
CA ARG A 465 -11.31 14.19 -28.77
C ARG A 465 -10.10 13.70 -27.96
N LEU A 466 -10.35 13.04 -26.85
CA LEU A 466 -9.27 12.50 -26.02
C LEU A 466 -8.46 11.44 -26.79
N MET A 467 -9.12 10.51 -27.48
CA MET A 467 -8.43 9.47 -28.25
C MET A 467 -7.61 10.06 -29.40
N ALA A 468 -8.12 11.06 -30.09
CA ALA A 468 -7.38 11.79 -31.13
C ALA A 468 -6.14 12.49 -30.55
N GLY A 469 -6.29 13.27 -29.48
CA GLY A 469 -5.17 13.95 -28.85
C GLY A 469 -4.09 13.02 -28.28
N LEU A 470 -4.49 11.90 -27.68
CA LEU A 470 -3.52 10.88 -27.23
C LEU A 470 -2.78 10.23 -28.40
N THR A 471 -3.44 10.07 -29.56
CA THR A 471 -2.80 9.56 -30.78
C THR A 471 -1.79 10.53 -31.33
N GLU A 472 -2.16 11.82 -31.42
CA GLU A 472 -1.25 12.89 -31.86
C GLU A 472 0.00 12.98 -30.97
N GLN A 473 -0.17 12.92 -29.65
CA GLN A 473 0.96 12.91 -28.71
C GLN A 473 1.87 11.70 -28.90
N TRP A 474 1.28 10.52 -29.17
CA TRP A 474 2.04 9.30 -29.45
C TRP A 474 2.84 9.40 -30.75
N GLU A 475 2.21 9.85 -31.83
CA GLU A 475 2.85 10.00 -33.12
C GLU A 475 4.00 11.02 -33.08
N ALA A 476 3.78 12.15 -32.40
CA ALA A 476 4.81 13.13 -32.14
C ALA A 476 5.99 12.55 -31.33
N ALA A 477 5.72 11.77 -30.30
CA ALA A 477 6.76 11.12 -29.51
C ALA A 477 7.55 10.08 -30.33
N LEU A 478 6.89 9.32 -31.22
CA LEU A 478 7.56 8.39 -32.12
C LEU A 478 8.43 9.12 -33.15
N ALA A 479 7.95 10.24 -33.71
CA ALA A 479 8.72 11.06 -34.63
C ALA A 479 9.99 11.63 -33.96
N LEU A 480 9.86 12.19 -32.75
CA LEU A 480 11.00 12.67 -31.96
C LEU A 480 11.96 11.53 -31.63
N ARG A 481 11.45 10.37 -31.20
CA ARG A 481 12.30 9.21 -30.90
C ARG A 481 13.03 8.70 -32.17
N ARG A 482 12.38 8.70 -33.32
CA ARG A 482 12.99 8.34 -34.60
C ARG A 482 14.10 9.33 -35.02
N ALA A 483 13.91 10.62 -34.75
CA ALA A 483 14.92 11.65 -35.00
C ALA A 483 16.16 11.46 -34.12
N LEU A 484 15.99 10.96 -32.88
CA LEU A 484 17.12 10.61 -32.03
C LEU A 484 17.92 9.42 -32.59
N HIS A 485 17.24 8.37 -33.01
CA HIS A 485 17.83 7.22 -33.66
C HIS A 485 16.73 6.39 -34.40
N PRO A 486 16.93 6.02 -35.68
CA PRO A 486 15.90 5.37 -36.50
C PRO A 486 15.59 3.92 -36.11
N ARG A 487 16.40 3.33 -35.25
CA ARG A 487 16.29 1.91 -34.86
C ARG A 487 16.22 1.78 -33.35
N SER A 488 15.76 0.62 -32.89
CA SER A 488 15.77 0.25 -31.48
C SER A 488 16.12 -1.24 -31.32
N PRO A 489 16.90 -1.63 -30.30
CA PRO A 489 17.07 -3.02 -29.94
C PRO A 489 15.82 -3.64 -29.27
N VAL A 490 14.84 -2.82 -28.89
CA VAL A 490 13.54 -3.27 -28.41
C VAL A 490 12.65 -3.60 -29.59
N ALA A 491 12.41 -4.88 -29.85
CA ALA A 491 11.74 -5.34 -31.04
C ALA A 491 10.34 -4.74 -31.25
N ALA A 492 9.61 -4.48 -30.18
CA ALA A 492 8.30 -3.83 -30.25
C ALA A 492 8.42 -2.39 -30.76
N LEU A 493 9.39 -1.62 -30.25
CA LEU A 493 9.63 -0.24 -30.69
C LEU A 493 10.26 -0.18 -32.07
N ASP A 494 11.22 -1.06 -32.42
CA ASP A 494 11.87 -1.07 -33.72
C ASP A 494 10.86 -1.27 -34.88
N ARG A 495 9.83 -2.09 -34.66
CA ARG A 495 8.73 -2.24 -35.63
C ARG A 495 7.95 -0.93 -35.80
N LEU A 496 7.60 -0.25 -34.71
CA LEU A 496 6.87 1.02 -34.74
C LEU A 496 7.70 2.14 -35.44
N LEU A 497 9.00 2.16 -35.23
CA LEU A 497 9.89 3.14 -35.87
C LEU A 497 10.02 2.90 -37.39
N ARG A 498 9.86 1.65 -37.88
CA ARG A 498 9.92 1.33 -39.31
C ARG A 498 8.61 1.55 -40.04
N THR A 499 7.47 1.34 -39.40
CA THR A 499 6.14 1.39 -40.04
C THR A 499 5.57 2.80 -40.20
N GLY A 500 6.14 3.81 -39.64
CA GLY A 500 5.70 5.20 -39.66
C GLY A 500 6.50 6.06 -40.66
N GLY A 501 6.85 5.52 -41.83
CA GLY A 501 7.41 6.20 -42.98
C GLY A 501 6.38 6.31 -44.11
#